data_f4dc51d8b12e5541e200682d0de4a969
#
_entry.id   f4dc51d8b12e5541e200682d0de4a969
#
_cell.length_a   1.000
_cell.length_b   1.000
_cell.length_c   1.000
_cell.angle_alpha   90.00
_cell.angle_beta   90.00
_cell.angle_gamma   90.00
#
_symmetry.space_group_name_H-M   'P 1'
#
loop_
_entity.id
_entity.type
_entity.pdbx_description
1 polymer ?
#
loop_
_entity_poly.entity_id
_entity_poly.type
_entity_poly.pdbx_seq_one_letter_code
_entity_poly.pdbx_strand_id
1 'polypeptide(L)'
;ILFNDSIYNNITLGTGGATTQEVEEAAKMAGAHEFIIRKKDGYQTIVGDRGSRLSGGEKQRITIARALLKNPPILILDEATSSLDTESERLVQDAINSLMQSRTCIIIAHRLSTVRDADEIIVLNQGEIVERGTHANLLQQQGVYAKLVALQQVK
;
A
#
# COMPACT_ATOMS: atom_id res chain seq x y z
N ILE A 1 5.99 5.37 -7.46
CA ILE A 1 7.27 5.62 -8.16
C ILE A 1 8.19 6.40 -7.24
N LEU A 2 9.49 6.01 -7.19
CA LEU A 2 10.55 6.76 -6.51
C LEU A 2 11.39 7.50 -7.54
N PHE A 3 11.87 8.68 -7.15
CA PHE A 3 12.73 9.52 -7.96
C PHE A 3 14.20 9.30 -7.58
N ASN A 4 15.12 9.55 -8.50
CA ASN A 4 16.55 9.44 -8.24
C ASN A 4 17.02 10.60 -7.34
N ASP A 5 16.69 10.50 -6.06
CA ASP A 5 16.95 11.48 -5.01
C ASP A 5 17.16 10.77 -3.68
N SER A 6 17.35 11.52 -2.60
CA SER A 6 17.46 10.96 -1.26
C SER A 6 16.15 10.30 -0.79
N ILE A 7 16.24 9.41 0.18
CA ILE A 7 15.06 8.82 0.85
C ILE A 7 14.22 9.95 1.47
N TYR A 8 14.85 10.93 2.10
CA TYR A 8 14.18 12.09 2.68
C TYR A 8 13.32 12.83 1.65
N ASN A 9 13.91 13.20 0.51
CA ASN A 9 13.20 13.93 -0.54
C ASN A 9 12.09 13.08 -1.19
N ASN A 10 12.29 11.76 -1.26
CA ASN A 10 11.24 10.85 -1.73
C ASN A 10 10.05 10.79 -0.76
N ILE A 11 10.27 10.82 0.55
CA ILE A 11 9.18 10.83 1.55
C ILE A 11 8.46 12.18 1.55
N THR A 12 9.19 13.29 1.48
CA THR A 12 8.63 14.65 1.53
C THR A 12 8.04 15.13 0.20
N LEU A 13 8.08 14.32 -0.85
CA LEU A 13 7.60 14.69 -2.18
C LEU A 13 6.13 15.14 -2.14
N GLY A 14 5.90 16.39 -2.55
CA GLY A 14 4.57 17.00 -2.55
C GLY A 14 4.05 17.45 -1.18
N THR A 15 4.93 17.47 -0.17
CA THR A 15 4.64 18.00 1.18
C THR A 15 5.61 19.16 1.44
N GLY A 16 5.13 20.39 1.36
CA GLY A 16 5.95 21.57 1.65
C GLY A 16 6.15 21.76 3.14
N GLY A 17 7.42 21.91 3.61
CA GLY A 17 7.73 22.34 4.97
C GLY A 17 7.63 21.26 6.06
N ALA A 18 7.64 19.97 5.70
CA ALA A 18 7.68 18.90 6.68
C ALA A 18 8.99 18.94 7.51
N THR A 19 8.86 18.82 8.82
CA THR A 19 10.00 18.74 9.73
C THR A 19 10.67 17.35 9.67
N THR A 20 11.93 17.27 10.07
CA THR A 20 12.63 15.98 10.17
C THR A 20 11.90 15.00 11.08
N GLN A 21 11.31 15.47 12.17
CA GLN A 21 10.55 14.65 13.10
C GLN A 21 9.31 14.04 12.44
N GLU A 22 8.53 14.80 11.69
CA GLU A 22 7.35 14.31 10.97
C GLU A 22 7.72 13.24 9.92
N VAL A 23 8.86 13.44 9.24
CA VAL A 23 9.39 12.47 8.28
C VAL A 23 9.79 11.17 8.97
N GLU A 24 10.47 11.25 10.11
CA GLU A 24 10.85 10.07 10.89
C GLU A 24 9.64 9.32 11.45
N GLU A 25 8.63 10.03 11.96
CA GLU A 25 7.39 9.44 12.46
C GLU A 25 6.64 8.71 11.33
N ALA A 26 6.49 9.33 10.17
CA ALA A 26 5.91 8.69 8.99
C ALA A 26 6.69 7.45 8.56
N ALA A 27 8.02 7.50 8.59
CA ALA A 27 8.88 6.37 8.27
C ALA A 27 8.76 5.24 9.30
N LYS A 28 8.63 5.54 10.59
CA LYS A 28 8.38 4.55 11.65
C LYS A 28 7.03 3.86 11.46
N MET A 29 5.99 4.62 11.22
CA MET A 29 4.65 4.07 10.95
C MET A 29 4.61 3.19 9.69
N ALA A 30 5.43 3.50 8.69
CA ALA A 30 5.59 2.70 7.46
C ALA A 30 6.53 1.50 7.63
N GLY A 31 7.11 1.27 8.82
CA GLY A 31 8.12 0.25 9.03
C GLY A 31 9.43 0.50 8.25
N ALA A 32 9.68 1.73 7.83
CA ALA A 32 10.82 2.10 7.00
C ALA A 32 12.04 2.58 7.80
N HIS A 33 11.83 3.17 8.97
CA HIS A 33 12.87 3.83 9.76
C HIS A 33 14.08 2.93 10.01
N GLU A 34 13.85 1.69 10.45
CA GLU A 34 14.92 0.77 10.85
C GLU A 34 15.89 0.44 9.70
N PHE A 35 15.38 0.21 8.48
CA PHE A 35 16.28 -0.04 7.37
C PHE A 35 16.96 1.23 6.88
N ILE A 36 16.30 2.40 7.01
CA ILE A 36 16.87 3.69 6.59
C ILE A 36 18.09 4.03 7.44
N ILE A 37 18.00 3.93 8.77
CA ILE A 37 19.11 4.25 9.67
C ILE A 37 20.29 3.29 9.56
N ARG A 38 20.08 2.06 9.05
CA ARG A 38 21.17 1.10 8.78
C ARG A 38 21.95 1.43 7.51
N LYS A 39 21.43 2.30 6.62
CA LYS A 39 22.15 2.74 5.43
C LYS A 39 23.23 3.77 5.83
N LYS A 40 24.36 3.77 5.12
CA LYS A 40 25.53 4.62 5.40
C LYS A 40 25.15 6.10 5.59
N ASP A 41 24.28 6.61 4.71
CA ASP A 41 23.87 8.02 4.69
C ASP A 41 22.45 8.23 5.26
N GLY A 42 21.88 7.19 5.92
CA GLY A 42 20.56 7.26 6.53
C GLY A 42 19.49 7.79 5.57
N TYR A 43 18.74 8.78 5.99
CA TYR A 43 17.72 9.45 5.18
C TYR A 43 18.27 10.19 3.95
N GLN A 44 19.56 10.53 3.92
CA GLN A 44 20.21 11.19 2.77
C GLN A 44 20.69 10.19 1.71
N THR A 45 20.46 8.89 1.91
CA THR A 45 20.82 7.84 0.95
C THR A 45 20.08 8.06 -0.38
N ILE A 46 20.84 8.17 -1.47
CA ILE A 46 20.29 8.28 -2.83
C ILE A 46 19.77 6.91 -3.29
N VAL A 47 18.50 6.84 -3.66
CA VAL A 47 17.81 5.58 -3.98
C VAL A 47 18.09 5.04 -5.39
N GLY A 48 18.69 5.85 -6.24
CA GLY A 48 18.94 5.51 -7.66
C GLY A 48 17.70 5.69 -8.53
N ASP A 49 17.85 5.49 -9.83
CA ASP A 49 16.75 5.60 -10.77
C ASP A 49 15.64 4.59 -10.43
N ARG A 50 14.43 5.08 -10.28
CA ARG A 50 13.23 4.30 -9.84
C ARG A 50 13.48 3.44 -8.60
N GLY A 51 14.40 3.90 -7.71
CA GLY A 51 14.74 3.16 -6.50
C GLY A 51 15.57 1.89 -6.76
N SER A 52 16.39 1.86 -7.80
CA SER A 52 17.19 0.68 -8.20
C SER A 52 18.12 0.13 -7.11
N ARG A 53 18.45 0.95 -6.10
CA ARG A 53 19.32 0.57 -4.97
C ARG A 53 18.54 0.05 -3.75
N LEU A 54 17.23 -0.18 -3.90
CA LEU A 54 16.34 -0.64 -2.84
C LEU A 54 15.66 -1.95 -3.22
N SER A 55 15.37 -2.78 -2.23
CA SER A 55 14.50 -3.94 -2.41
C SER A 55 13.04 -3.53 -2.71
N GLY A 56 12.22 -4.43 -3.21
CA GLY A 56 10.80 -4.19 -3.46
C GLY A 56 10.06 -3.70 -2.21
N GLY A 57 10.27 -4.36 -1.07
CA GLY A 57 9.67 -4.00 0.21
C GLY A 57 10.15 -2.65 0.75
N GLU A 58 11.44 -2.32 0.59
CA GLU A 58 11.97 -0.99 0.97
C GLU A 58 11.33 0.12 0.15
N LYS A 59 11.21 -0.04 -1.19
CA LYS A 59 10.55 0.92 -2.09
C LYS A 59 9.11 1.18 -1.66
N GLN A 60 8.40 0.12 -1.35
CA GLN A 60 6.99 0.19 -0.99
C GLN A 60 6.80 0.91 0.34
N ARG A 61 7.62 0.60 1.36
CA ARG A 61 7.57 1.28 2.67
C ARG A 61 7.89 2.77 2.57
N ILE A 62 8.84 3.17 1.72
CA ILE A 62 9.10 4.60 1.46
C ILE A 62 7.87 5.26 0.80
N THR A 63 7.21 4.58 -0.13
CA THR A 63 6.00 5.10 -0.78
C THR A 63 4.84 5.23 0.22
N ILE A 64 4.71 4.29 1.15
CA ILE A 64 3.73 4.35 2.25
C ILE A 64 4.07 5.50 3.21
N ALA A 65 5.34 5.68 3.59
CA ALA A 65 5.78 6.80 4.43
C ALA A 65 5.42 8.16 3.80
N ARG A 66 5.62 8.31 2.49
CA ARG A 66 5.17 9.49 1.72
C ARG A 66 3.67 9.71 1.86
N ALA A 67 2.86 8.66 1.71
CA ALA A 67 1.41 8.74 1.80
C ALA A 67 0.95 9.08 3.22
N LEU A 68 1.59 8.52 4.25
CA LEU A 68 1.34 8.84 5.66
C LEU A 68 1.65 10.30 5.97
N LEU A 69 2.82 10.80 5.53
CA LEU A 69 3.22 12.19 5.72
C LEU A 69 2.26 13.17 5.03
N LYS A 70 1.83 12.84 3.81
CA LYS A 70 0.89 13.66 3.04
C LYS A 70 -0.53 13.64 3.61
N ASN A 71 -0.89 12.59 4.33
CA ASN A 71 -2.17 12.40 5.02
C ASN A 71 -3.42 12.71 4.17
N PRO A 72 -3.60 12.12 2.98
CA PRO A 72 -4.74 12.42 2.12
C PRO A 72 -6.04 11.84 2.69
N PRO A 73 -7.20 12.49 2.51
CA PRO A 73 -8.50 11.97 2.98
C PRO A 73 -9.00 10.77 2.15
N ILE A 74 -8.56 10.65 0.90
CA ILE A 74 -8.88 9.54 -0.01
C ILE A 74 -7.60 8.85 -0.42
N LEU A 75 -7.56 7.54 -0.30
CA LEU A 75 -6.43 6.69 -0.64
C LEU A 75 -6.82 5.70 -1.75
N ILE A 76 -5.99 5.60 -2.77
CA ILE A 76 -6.13 4.58 -3.82
C ILE A 76 -4.97 3.61 -3.68
N LEU A 77 -5.26 2.33 -3.45
CA LEU A 77 -4.30 1.24 -3.34
C LEU A 77 -4.46 0.30 -4.54
N ASP A 78 -3.40 0.19 -5.34
CA ASP A 78 -3.33 -0.70 -6.49
C ASP A 78 -2.25 -1.75 -6.23
N GLU A 79 -2.63 -3.01 -6.13
CA GLU A 79 -1.79 -4.20 -6.01
C GLU A 79 -0.55 -4.06 -5.10
N ALA A 80 -0.77 -3.76 -3.82
CA ALA A 80 0.27 -3.34 -2.90
C ALA A 80 1.33 -4.41 -2.50
N THR A 81 1.18 -5.72 -2.80
CA THR A 81 2.05 -6.77 -2.20
C THR A 81 2.46 -7.91 -3.13
N SER A 82 2.38 -7.79 -4.43
CA SER A 82 2.43 -8.93 -5.38
C SER A 82 3.80 -9.61 -5.58
N SER A 83 4.89 -9.13 -4.98
CA SER A 83 6.24 -9.70 -5.20
C SER A 83 7.22 -9.54 -4.05
N LEU A 84 6.74 -9.59 -2.80
CA LEU A 84 7.56 -9.43 -1.61
C LEU A 84 7.86 -10.79 -0.95
N ASP A 85 9.00 -10.88 -0.26
CA ASP A 85 9.26 -11.97 0.69
C ASP A 85 8.31 -11.87 1.90
N THR A 86 8.10 -12.98 2.61
CA THR A 86 7.10 -13.10 3.68
C THR A 86 7.26 -12.07 4.80
N GLU A 87 8.50 -11.74 5.19
CA GLU A 87 8.75 -10.76 6.27
C GLU A 87 8.44 -9.34 5.79
N SER A 88 8.91 -8.99 4.59
CA SER A 88 8.61 -7.70 3.97
C SER A 88 7.12 -7.54 3.69
N GLU A 89 6.42 -8.60 3.29
CA GLU A 89 4.97 -8.59 3.07
C GLU A 89 4.21 -8.22 4.35
N ARG A 90 4.57 -8.84 5.49
CA ARG A 90 3.95 -8.54 6.79
C ARG A 90 4.16 -7.08 7.18
N LEU A 91 5.39 -6.56 7.12
CA LEU A 91 5.70 -5.17 7.46
C LEU A 91 4.95 -4.17 6.57
N VAL A 92 4.85 -4.46 5.29
CA VAL A 92 4.10 -3.64 4.33
C VAL A 92 2.60 -3.69 4.64
N GLN A 93 2.05 -4.88 4.97
CA GLN A 93 0.63 -5.02 5.29
C GLN A 93 0.28 -4.25 6.57
N ASP A 94 1.10 -4.32 7.62
CA ASP A 94 0.91 -3.56 8.86
C ASP A 94 0.94 -2.05 8.59
N ALA A 95 1.84 -1.59 7.74
CA ALA A 95 1.93 -0.19 7.32
C ALA A 95 0.71 0.26 6.49
N ILE A 96 0.20 -0.58 5.59
CA ILE A 96 -1.02 -0.33 4.82
C ILE A 96 -2.22 -0.25 5.76
N ASN A 97 -2.36 -1.17 6.69
CA ASN A 97 -3.45 -1.16 7.67
C ASN A 97 -3.45 0.14 8.50
N SER A 98 -2.27 0.59 8.93
CA SER A 98 -2.11 1.87 9.62
C SER A 98 -2.48 3.06 8.72
N LEU A 99 -2.10 3.02 7.44
CA LEU A 99 -2.40 4.06 6.47
C LEU A 99 -3.91 4.15 6.17
N MET A 100 -4.64 3.02 6.19
CA MET A 100 -6.07 2.95 5.89
C MET A 100 -6.96 3.48 7.02
N GLN A 101 -6.46 3.53 8.25
CA GLN A 101 -7.23 3.99 9.40
C GLN A 101 -7.78 5.41 9.18
N SER A 102 -9.06 5.61 9.46
CA SER A 102 -9.75 6.90 9.40
C SER A 102 -9.76 7.58 8.02
N ARG A 103 -9.66 6.79 6.93
CA ARG A 103 -9.67 7.31 5.55
C ARG A 103 -10.65 6.55 4.67
N THR A 104 -11.08 7.21 3.61
CA THR A 104 -11.79 6.53 2.52
C THR A 104 -10.76 5.85 1.62
N CYS A 105 -10.84 4.52 1.52
CA CYS A 105 -9.90 3.72 0.75
C CYS A 105 -10.59 3.08 -0.45
N ILE A 106 -10.01 3.25 -1.63
CA ILE A 106 -10.36 2.52 -2.84
C ILE A 106 -9.24 1.51 -3.09
N ILE A 107 -9.56 0.22 -3.05
CA ILE A 107 -8.58 -0.85 -3.19
C ILE A 107 -8.85 -1.63 -4.46
N ILE A 108 -7.87 -1.64 -5.37
CA ILE A 108 -7.88 -2.53 -6.53
C ILE A 108 -7.20 -3.82 -6.08
N ALA A 109 -8.00 -4.86 -5.90
CA ALA A 109 -7.53 -6.07 -5.26
C ALA A 109 -7.43 -7.26 -6.22
N HIS A 110 -6.31 -7.95 -6.13
CA HIS A 110 -6.05 -9.21 -6.81
C HIS A 110 -6.09 -10.42 -5.85
N ARG A 111 -6.17 -10.17 -4.54
CA ARG A 111 -6.26 -11.21 -3.50
C ARG A 111 -7.57 -11.08 -2.72
N LEU A 112 -8.22 -12.21 -2.49
CA LEU A 112 -9.49 -12.27 -1.76
C LEU A 112 -9.37 -11.74 -0.33
N SER A 113 -8.23 -12.00 0.35
CA SER A 113 -7.97 -11.51 1.71
C SER A 113 -8.05 -9.99 1.84
N THR A 114 -7.76 -9.27 0.76
CA THR A 114 -7.78 -7.80 0.75
C THR A 114 -9.20 -7.24 0.65
N VAL A 115 -10.14 -7.97 0.05
CA VAL A 115 -11.52 -7.48 -0.20
C VAL A 115 -12.52 -7.96 0.83
N ARG A 116 -12.20 -9.01 1.58
CA ARG A 116 -13.15 -9.68 2.48
C ARG A 116 -13.72 -8.72 3.54
N ASP A 117 -12.89 -7.84 4.07
CA ASP A 117 -13.23 -6.92 5.16
C ASP A 117 -13.57 -5.51 4.66
N ALA A 118 -13.78 -5.34 3.33
CA ALA A 118 -14.21 -4.08 2.76
C ALA A 118 -15.68 -3.78 3.11
N ASP A 119 -15.99 -2.52 3.41
CA ASP A 119 -17.36 -2.06 3.67
C ASP A 119 -18.25 -2.26 2.44
N GLU A 120 -17.68 -2.13 1.25
CA GLU A 120 -18.35 -2.33 -0.02
C GLU A 120 -17.40 -2.89 -1.06
N ILE A 121 -17.86 -3.88 -1.81
CA ILE A 121 -17.17 -4.50 -2.94
C ILE A 121 -17.92 -4.14 -4.20
N ILE A 122 -17.19 -3.68 -5.21
CA ILE A 122 -17.71 -3.41 -6.55
C ILE A 122 -17.05 -4.40 -7.52
N VAL A 123 -17.86 -5.17 -8.23
CA VAL A 123 -17.39 -6.13 -9.23
C VAL A 123 -17.54 -5.53 -10.61
N LEU A 124 -16.42 -5.42 -11.32
CA LEU A 124 -16.37 -4.90 -12.68
C LEU A 124 -16.24 -6.05 -13.68
N ASN A 125 -17.03 -6.02 -14.74
CA ASN A 125 -16.91 -6.91 -15.87
C ASN A 125 -17.09 -6.13 -17.18
N GLN A 126 -16.12 -6.21 -18.08
CA GLN A 126 -16.12 -5.51 -19.38
C GLN A 126 -16.36 -3.98 -19.25
N GLY A 127 -15.86 -3.37 -18.16
CA GLY A 127 -16.02 -1.92 -17.92
C GLY A 127 -17.33 -1.51 -17.24
N GLU A 128 -18.22 -2.45 -16.93
CA GLU A 128 -19.49 -2.21 -16.26
C GLU A 128 -19.50 -2.78 -14.84
N ILE A 129 -20.23 -2.11 -13.94
CA ILE A 129 -20.48 -2.62 -12.57
C ILE A 129 -21.58 -3.68 -12.68
N VAL A 130 -21.21 -4.93 -12.44
CA VAL A 130 -22.15 -6.07 -12.52
C VAL A 130 -22.68 -6.51 -11.17
N GLU A 131 -21.94 -6.27 -10.09
CA GLU A 131 -22.35 -6.59 -8.72
C GLU A 131 -21.80 -5.54 -7.75
N ARG A 132 -22.54 -5.31 -6.64
CA ARG A 132 -22.18 -4.39 -5.59
C ARG A 132 -22.72 -4.88 -4.25
N GLY A 133 -21.92 -4.89 -3.20
CA GLY A 133 -22.34 -5.29 -1.86
C GLY A 133 -21.19 -5.69 -0.95
N THR A 134 -21.51 -6.27 0.20
CA THR A 134 -20.53 -6.84 1.12
C THR A 134 -20.12 -8.25 0.67
N HIS A 135 -19.00 -8.74 1.21
CA HIS A 135 -18.53 -10.11 0.95
C HIS A 135 -19.63 -11.16 1.18
N ALA A 136 -20.34 -11.09 2.31
CA ALA A 136 -21.38 -12.04 2.64
C ALA A 136 -22.57 -11.98 1.65
N ASN A 137 -23.02 -10.78 1.30
CA ASN A 137 -24.14 -10.59 0.38
C ASN A 137 -23.81 -11.10 -1.02
N LEU A 138 -22.61 -10.81 -1.53
CA LEU A 138 -22.20 -11.22 -2.86
C LEU A 138 -21.97 -12.73 -2.98
N LEU A 139 -21.52 -13.40 -1.90
CA LEU A 139 -21.47 -14.86 -1.86
C LEU A 139 -22.86 -15.50 -1.95
N GLN A 140 -23.86 -14.95 -1.25
CA GLN A 140 -25.24 -15.45 -1.29
C GLN A 140 -25.89 -15.30 -2.67
N GLN A 141 -25.51 -14.26 -3.43
CA GLN A 141 -26.02 -14.03 -4.78
C GLN A 141 -25.53 -15.07 -5.81
N GLN A 142 -24.46 -15.82 -5.49
CA GLN A 142 -23.86 -16.85 -6.37
C GLN A 142 -23.49 -16.33 -7.77
N GLY A 143 -23.19 -15.05 -7.88
CA GLY A 143 -22.86 -14.36 -9.13
C GLY A 143 -21.38 -14.46 -9.54
N VAL A 144 -20.90 -13.40 -10.18
CA VAL A 144 -19.51 -13.30 -10.66
C VAL A 144 -18.52 -13.31 -9.48
N TYR A 145 -18.82 -12.57 -8.42
CA TYR A 145 -17.99 -12.52 -7.22
C TYR A 145 -17.80 -13.90 -6.58
N ALA A 146 -18.88 -14.64 -6.39
CA ALA A 146 -18.81 -15.97 -5.78
C ALA A 146 -17.97 -16.94 -6.63
N LYS A 147 -18.02 -16.85 -7.95
CA LYS A 147 -17.18 -17.64 -8.86
C LYS A 147 -15.69 -17.26 -8.72
N LEU A 148 -15.37 -15.96 -8.62
CA LEU A 148 -13.99 -15.49 -8.42
C LEU A 148 -13.42 -15.98 -7.09
N VAL A 149 -14.22 -15.94 -6.01
CA VAL A 149 -13.85 -16.46 -4.69
C VAL A 149 -13.54 -17.95 -4.75
N ALA A 150 -14.43 -18.75 -5.39
CA ALA A 150 -14.25 -20.20 -5.54
C ALA A 150 -12.94 -20.54 -6.29
N LEU A 151 -12.62 -19.79 -7.35
CA LEU A 151 -11.38 -20.00 -8.12
C LEU A 151 -10.10 -19.69 -7.33
N GLN A 152 -10.15 -18.76 -6.37
CA GLN A 152 -8.99 -18.44 -5.54
C GLN A 152 -8.78 -19.40 -4.35
N GLN A 153 -9.83 -20.10 -3.91
CA GLN A 153 -9.75 -21.09 -2.83
C GLN A 153 -9.18 -22.45 -3.28
N VAL A 154 -9.10 -22.69 -4.58
CA VAL A 154 -8.61 -23.95 -5.17
C VAL A 154 -7.09 -23.94 -5.39
N LYS A 155 -6.41 -22.82 -5.11
CA LYS A 155 -4.94 -22.70 -5.14
C LYS A 155 -4.37 -22.74 -3.74
#